data_9b43888abeb324599592fd0a2e1268a7
#
_entry.id   9b43888abeb324599592fd0a2e1268a7
#
_cell.length_a   1.000
_cell.length_b   1.000
_cell.length_c   1.000
_cell.angle_alpha   90.00
_cell.angle_beta   90.00
_cell.angle_gamma   90.00
#
_symmetry.space_group_name_H-M   'P 1'
#
loop_
_entity.id
_entity.type
_entity.pdbx_description
1 polymer ?
#
loop_
_entity_poly.entity_id
_entity_poly.type
_entity_poly.pdbx_seq_one_letter_code
_entity_poly.pdbx_strand_id
1 'polypeptide(L)'
;MKSSRAAGDQLAFPPSVIVEIKALACELPSRLGLPLARWSLAELRREAIAHGLVAQISGTTLWRWLSQDALRPWRHRCWIFPRDPAFAAKASPILDLYQRRWKGAALGPRDYVLCTDEKTSIQARRRKHPSLPPAPGRPVYVEHEYARAGAWAYLAAWDVHRAKLFGRCERKTGIVPFERLVAQVMRQQPYRSARRVFWIADNGSSHRGKSASNRLRAKWPNTILVHTPVHASWLNQIEVYFSIVQRKLLTRNDFSTLADLKHQLMNFQKRYEQSAKPFEWTFTRRDLDILLAKLNQKPYRLAA
;
A
#
# COMPACT_ATOMS: atom_id res chain seq x y z
N MET A 1 43.10 -6.43 42.88
CA MET A 1 42.80 -5.05 42.41
C MET A 1 41.39 -5.04 41.83
N LYS A 2 40.44 -4.52 42.56
CA LYS A 2 39.04 -4.35 42.07
C LYS A 2 38.95 -2.99 41.38
N SER A 3 38.69 -3.00 40.09
CA SER A 3 38.45 -1.78 39.31
C SER A 3 37.08 -1.18 39.72
N SER A 4 37.12 -0.05 40.34
CA SER A 4 35.95 0.77 40.67
C SER A 4 35.38 1.36 39.34
N ARG A 5 34.26 0.85 38.87
CA ARG A 5 33.48 1.53 37.86
C ARG A 5 32.92 2.81 38.46
N ALA A 6 33.33 3.92 37.91
CA ALA A 6 32.94 5.26 38.32
C ALA A 6 31.43 5.47 38.25
N ALA A 7 30.83 5.83 39.38
CA ALA A 7 29.50 6.40 39.51
C ALA A 7 29.53 7.87 39.04
N GLY A 8 29.65 8.10 37.72
CA GLY A 8 29.89 9.43 37.16
C GLY A 8 28.89 9.92 36.13
N ASP A 9 27.79 9.22 35.84
CA ASP A 9 26.96 9.55 34.68
C ASP A 9 25.51 10.01 35.01
N GLN A 10 25.20 10.33 36.26
CA GLN A 10 23.84 10.69 36.67
C GLN A 10 23.53 12.19 36.75
N LEU A 11 24.51 13.08 36.57
CA LEU A 11 24.32 14.51 36.80
C LEU A 11 24.70 15.45 35.65
N ALA A 12 24.98 14.94 34.45
CA ALA A 12 25.39 15.81 33.33
C ALA A 12 24.26 16.71 32.80
N PHE A 13 22.99 16.38 33.03
CA PHE A 13 21.83 17.15 32.58
C PHE A 13 20.67 17.11 33.57
N PRO A 14 20.07 18.27 33.94
CA PRO A 14 18.88 18.33 34.76
C PRO A 14 17.69 17.61 34.10
N PRO A 15 16.77 17.01 34.84
CA PRO A 15 15.55 16.38 34.30
C PRO A 15 14.70 17.32 33.44
N SER A 16 14.64 18.61 33.75
CA SER A 16 13.95 19.62 32.94
C SER A 16 14.48 19.70 31.55
N VAL A 17 15.80 19.74 31.37
CA VAL A 17 16.45 19.77 30.04
C VAL A 17 16.11 18.54 29.22
N ILE A 18 16.06 17.34 29.83
CA ILE A 18 15.68 16.12 29.17
C ILE A 18 14.24 16.20 28.63
N VAL A 19 13.32 16.75 29.46
CA VAL A 19 11.91 16.94 29.10
C VAL A 19 11.78 17.95 27.96
N GLU A 20 12.49 19.06 28.01
CA GLU A 20 12.48 20.09 26.95
C GLU A 20 13.01 19.56 25.61
N ILE A 21 14.09 18.79 25.62
CA ILE A 21 14.62 18.15 24.40
C ILE A 21 13.65 17.11 23.85
N LYS A 22 12.96 16.34 24.70
CA LYS A 22 11.92 15.40 24.28
C LYS A 22 10.71 16.16 23.71
N ALA A 23 10.33 17.29 24.29
CA ALA A 23 9.28 18.15 23.76
C ALA A 23 9.65 18.70 22.37
N LEU A 24 10.87 19.21 22.22
CA LEU A 24 11.40 19.65 20.90
C LEU A 24 11.37 18.53 19.86
N ALA A 25 11.74 17.32 20.26
CA ALA A 25 11.70 16.15 19.38
C ALA A 25 10.26 15.72 18.95
N CYS A 26 9.26 16.09 19.73
CA CYS A 26 7.84 15.86 19.43
C CYS A 26 7.20 16.94 18.55
N GLU A 27 7.86 18.10 18.37
CA GLU A 27 7.39 19.13 17.47
C GLU A 27 7.79 18.83 16.02
N LEU A 28 6.96 19.28 15.07
CA LEU A 28 7.32 19.20 13.65
C LEU A 28 8.35 20.30 13.35
N PRO A 29 9.48 19.99 12.67
CA PRO A 29 10.46 21.00 12.29
C PRO A 29 9.85 22.20 11.55
N SER A 30 8.86 21.97 10.69
CA SER A 30 8.16 23.02 9.95
C SER A 30 7.41 24.03 10.84
N ARG A 31 6.94 23.62 12.03
CA ARG A 31 6.31 24.54 12.99
C ARG A 31 7.31 25.49 13.65
N LEU A 32 8.58 25.12 13.61
CA LEU A 32 9.70 25.95 14.07
C LEU A 32 10.33 26.75 12.93
N GLY A 33 9.69 26.78 11.74
CA GLY A 33 10.19 27.49 10.58
C GLY A 33 11.35 26.78 9.86
N LEU A 34 11.67 25.55 10.22
CA LEU A 34 12.76 24.79 9.61
C LEU A 34 12.29 24.08 8.34
N PRO A 35 13.04 24.14 7.21
CA PRO A 35 12.68 23.48 5.96
C PRO A 35 13.01 21.98 5.97
N LEU A 36 12.55 21.28 7.00
CA LEU A 36 12.81 19.86 7.24
C LEU A 36 11.51 19.07 7.34
N ALA A 37 11.43 17.93 6.68
CA ALA A 37 10.28 17.04 6.74
C ALA A 37 10.24 16.19 8.03
N ARG A 38 11.38 16.03 8.70
CA ARG A 38 11.55 15.22 9.92
C ARG A 38 12.86 15.58 10.61
N TRP A 39 12.98 15.23 11.87
CA TRP A 39 14.25 15.34 12.59
C TRP A 39 15.22 14.21 12.21
N SER A 40 16.49 14.54 12.09
CA SER A 40 17.60 13.63 12.35
C SER A 40 18.17 13.91 13.75
N LEU A 41 18.94 12.97 14.31
CA LEU A 41 19.62 13.21 15.58
C LEU A 41 20.59 14.41 15.51
N ALA A 42 21.25 14.60 14.37
CA ALA A 42 22.17 15.68 14.17
C ALA A 42 21.46 17.05 14.13
N GLU A 43 20.31 17.13 13.48
CA GLU A 43 19.50 18.35 13.43
C GLU A 43 18.87 18.66 14.79
N LEU A 44 18.28 17.66 15.45
CA LEU A 44 17.73 17.84 16.78
C LEU A 44 18.81 18.32 17.77
N ARG A 45 20.04 17.81 17.66
CA ARG A 45 21.18 18.28 18.43
C ARG A 45 21.48 19.75 18.17
N ARG A 46 21.54 20.15 16.90
CA ARG A 46 21.80 21.55 16.52
C ARG A 46 20.74 22.49 17.09
N GLU A 47 19.50 22.12 16.95
CA GLU A 47 18.39 22.93 17.44
C GLU A 47 18.34 22.99 18.98
N ALA A 48 18.61 21.89 19.69
CA ALA A 48 18.72 21.89 21.14
C ALA A 48 19.82 22.87 21.64
N ILE A 49 20.93 22.97 20.92
CA ILE A 49 22.00 23.93 21.21
C ILE A 49 21.58 25.36 20.82
N ALA A 50 20.98 25.54 19.64
CA ALA A 50 20.54 26.85 19.13
C ALA A 50 19.45 27.47 20.03
N HIS A 51 18.56 26.67 20.57
CA HIS A 51 17.55 27.10 21.56
C HIS A 51 18.10 27.28 22.98
N GLY A 52 19.40 27.07 23.20
CA GLY A 52 20.05 27.25 24.51
C GLY A 52 19.65 26.19 25.55
N LEU A 53 19.01 25.08 25.14
CA LEU A 53 18.62 24.01 26.06
C LEU A 53 19.84 23.31 26.64
N VAL A 54 20.90 23.19 25.87
CA VAL A 54 22.19 22.63 26.27
C VAL A 54 23.33 23.34 25.55
N ALA A 55 24.48 23.48 26.22
CA ALA A 55 25.69 23.97 25.57
C ALA A 55 26.29 22.93 24.61
N GLN A 56 26.23 21.65 25.00
CA GLN A 56 26.73 20.53 24.23
C GLN A 56 26.02 19.22 24.60
N ILE A 57 25.75 18.36 23.63
CA ILE A 57 25.18 17.04 23.86
C ILE A 57 25.64 16.06 22.76
N SER A 58 25.83 14.79 23.09
CA SER A 58 26.18 13.77 22.10
C SER A 58 24.91 13.20 21.41
N GLY A 59 25.04 12.77 20.14
CA GLY A 59 23.97 12.07 19.43
C GLY A 59 23.56 10.76 20.13
N THR A 60 24.50 10.08 20.79
CA THR A 60 24.26 8.85 21.53
C THR A 60 23.38 9.12 22.79
N THR A 61 23.63 10.23 23.48
CA THR A 61 22.81 10.66 24.63
C THR A 61 21.40 10.98 24.20
N LEU A 62 21.23 11.75 23.11
CA LEU A 62 19.92 12.03 22.52
C LEU A 62 19.18 10.76 22.12
N TRP A 63 19.86 9.86 21.42
CA TRP A 63 19.29 8.58 20.99
C TRP A 63 18.81 7.76 22.20
N ARG A 64 19.61 7.68 23.26
CA ARG A 64 19.28 6.98 24.49
C ARG A 64 18.01 7.54 25.15
N TRP A 65 17.93 8.86 25.31
CA TRP A 65 16.77 9.51 25.91
C TRP A 65 15.48 9.33 25.11
N LEU A 66 15.57 9.49 23.79
CA LEU A 66 14.42 9.30 22.90
C LEU A 66 13.98 7.83 22.85
N SER A 67 14.93 6.90 22.91
CA SER A 67 14.62 5.47 22.89
C SER A 67 13.94 4.98 24.17
N GLN A 68 14.21 5.60 25.32
CA GLN A 68 13.54 5.29 26.58
C GLN A 68 12.01 5.49 26.49
N ASP A 69 11.56 6.53 25.76
CA ASP A 69 10.14 6.82 25.57
C ASP A 69 9.63 6.34 24.20
N ALA A 70 10.38 5.48 23.51
CA ALA A 70 10.07 5.00 22.17
C ALA A 70 9.85 6.12 21.12
N LEU A 71 10.37 7.33 21.37
CA LEU A 71 10.30 8.45 20.44
C LEU A 71 11.25 8.24 19.26
N ARG A 72 10.73 8.37 18.06
CA ARG A 72 11.48 8.18 16.82
C ARG A 72 11.16 9.30 15.82
N PRO A 73 11.60 10.55 16.07
CA PRO A 73 11.23 11.71 15.26
C PRO A 73 11.80 11.67 13.85
N TRP A 74 12.75 10.78 13.54
CA TRP A 74 13.25 10.47 12.21
C TRP A 74 12.37 9.50 11.43
N ARG A 75 11.30 8.92 12.02
CA ARG A 75 10.34 8.03 11.35
C ARG A 75 9.01 8.72 11.14
N HIS A 76 8.41 8.49 10.00
CA HIS A 76 7.03 8.86 9.73
C HIS A 76 6.24 7.64 9.29
N ARG A 77 4.94 7.64 9.55
CA ARG A 77 3.99 6.70 8.99
C ARG A 77 2.90 7.51 8.30
N CYS A 78 2.61 7.15 7.06
CA CYS A 78 1.42 7.64 6.42
C CYS A 78 0.20 7.05 7.13
N TRP A 79 -0.79 7.87 7.40
CA TRP A 79 -2.08 7.43 7.90
C TRP A 79 -3.17 7.95 6.97
N ILE A 80 -4.27 7.21 6.88
CA ILE A 80 -5.36 7.52 5.97
C ILE A 80 -6.49 8.14 6.78
N PHE A 81 -6.85 9.38 6.44
CA PHE A 81 -8.05 10.00 6.94
C PHE A 81 -9.16 9.79 5.91
N PRO A 82 -10.27 9.13 6.26
CA PRO A 82 -11.40 8.95 5.36
C PRO A 82 -12.00 10.31 4.98
N ARG A 83 -11.81 10.71 3.72
CA ARG A 83 -12.37 11.98 3.19
C ARG A 83 -13.72 11.78 2.51
N ASP A 84 -14.10 10.54 2.19
CA ASP A 84 -15.38 10.23 1.56
C ASP A 84 -16.49 10.33 2.61
N PRO A 85 -17.47 11.24 2.47
CA PRO A 85 -18.59 11.34 3.41
C PRO A 85 -19.38 10.04 3.56
N ALA A 86 -19.40 9.21 2.51
CA ALA A 86 -20.05 7.91 2.50
C ALA A 86 -19.07 6.75 2.76
N PHE A 87 -17.93 7.02 3.43
CA PHE A 87 -16.87 6.02 3.62
C PHE A 87 -17.39 4.73 4.24
N ALA A 88 -18.07 4.81 5.37
CA ALA A 88 -18.64 3.65 6.05
C ALA A 88 -19.63 2.87 5.17
N ALA A 89 -20.53 3.59 4.50
CA ALA A 89 -21.55 2.99 3.63
C ALA A 89 -20.96 2.25 2.43
N LYS A 90 -19.81 2.70 1.92
CA LYS A 90 -19.09 2.05 0.79
C LYS A 90 -18.13 0.96 1.25
N ALA A 91 -17.44 1.14 2.38
CA ALA A 91 -16.49 0.17 2.90
C ALA A 91 -17.17 -1.07 3.48
N SER A 92 -18.27 -0.88 4.20
CA SER A 92 -19.01 -1.96 4.86
C SER A 92 -19.42 -3.11 3.93
N PRO A 93 -20.02 -2.87 2.76
CA PRO A 93 -20.37 -3.94 1.83
C PRO A 93 -19.16 -4.74 1.31
N ILE A 94 -17.99 -4.09 1.16
CA ILE A 94 -16.76 -4.75 0.74
C ILE A 94 -16.28 -5.70 1.81
N LEU A 95 -16.23 -5.24 3.07
CA LEU A 95 -15.83 -6.07 4.21
C LEU A 95 -16.81 -7.24 4.42
N ASP A 96 -18.11 -7.01 4.24
CA ASP A 96 -19.10 -8.08 4.25
C ASP A 96 -18.85 -9.13 3.16
N LEU A 97 -18.51 -8.70 1.93
CA LEU A 97 -18.17 -9.60 0.81
C LEU A 97 -16.93 -10.46 1.14
N TYR A 98 -15.93 -9.90 1.81
CA TYR A 98 -14.75 -10.66 2.25
C TYR A 98 -15.10 -11.72 3.30
N GLN A 99 -16.14 -11.47 4.11
CA GLN A 99 -16.70 -12.42 5.07
C GLN A 99 -17.81 -13.31 4.47
N ARG A 100 -17.93 -13.37 3.14
CA ARG A 100 -18.97 -14.11 2.41
C ARG A 100 -20.40 -13.70 2.79
N ARG A 101 -20.64 -12.42 2.96
CA ARG A 101 -21.96 -11.85 3.26
C ARG A 101 -22.32 -10.75 2.26
N TRP A 102 -23.61 -10.55 2.02
CA TRP A 102 -24.14 -9.46 1.21
C TRP A 102 -25.51 -9.06 1.71
N LYS A 103 -25.69 -7.79 2.06
CA LYS A 103 -26.95 -7.23 2.61
C LYS A 103 -27.50 -8.09 3.76
N GLY A 104 -26.67 -8.50 4.69
CA GLY A 104 -27.03 -9.29 5.86
C GLY A 104 -27.13 -10.81 5.63
N ALA A 105 -27.26 -11.28 4.39
CA ALA A 105 -27.35 -12.71 4.06
C ALA A 105 -25.98 -13.32 3.71
N ALA A 106 -25.79 -14.61 3.96
CA ALA A 106 -24.60 -15.35 3.53
C ALA A 106 -24.57 -15.49 2.00
N LEU A 107 -23.37 -15.46 1.42
CA LEU A 107 -23.16 -15.76 0.00
C LEU A 107 -23.34 -17.28 -0.24
N GLY A 108 -24.07 -17.60 -1.28
CA GLY A 108 -24.25 -18.97 -1.73
C GLY A 108 -23.03 -19.52 -2.49
N PRO A 109 -23.03 -20.83 -2.80
CA PRO A 109 -21.91 -21.48 -3.49
C PRO A 109 -21.69 -20.99 -4.93
N ARG A 110 -22.69 -20.33 -5.52
CA ARG A 110 -22.63 -19.74 -6.88
C ARG A 110 -22.47 -18.23 -6.87
N ASP A 111 -22.06 -17.64 -5.74
CA ASP A 111 -21.74 -16.22 -5.60
C ASP A 111 -20.21 -16.07 -5.51
N TYR A 112 -19.62 -15.25 -6.37
CA TYR A 112 -18.17 -15.03 -6.47
C TYR A 112 -17.83 -13.58 -6.20
N VAL A 113 -16.67 -13.34 -5.62
CA VAL A 113 -16.16 -11.99 -5.28
C VAL A 113 -14.80 -11.79 -5.92
N LEU A 114 -14.70 -10.80 -6.78
CA LEU A 114 -13.48 -10.44 -7.51
C LEU A 114 -13.06 -9.02 -7.11
N CYS A 115 -11.78 -8.85 -6.81
CA CYS A 115 -11.12 -7.55 -6.67
C CYS A 115 -10.39 -7.24 -7.96
N THR A 116 -10.55 -6.05 -8.51
CA THR A 116 -9.93 -5.67 -9.79
C THR A 116 -9.36 -4.26 -9.75
N ASP A 117 -8.25 -4.07 -10.46
CA ASP A 117 -7.60 -2.78 -10.64
C ASP A 117 -6.58 -2.82 -11.80
N GLU A 118 -5.95 -1.66 -12.09
CA GLU A 118 -4.93 -1.51 -13.11
C GLU A 118 -3.59 -1.04 -12.51
N LYS A 119 -2.54 -1.83 -12.71
CA LYS A 119 -1.17 -1.36 -12.49
C LYS A 119 -0.65 -0.70 -13.76
N THR A 120 -0.68 0.63 -13.77
CA THR A 120 -0.34 1.44 -14.94
C THR A 120 1.16 1.65 -15.11
N SER A 121 1.58 2.04 -16.31
CA SER A 121 2.93 2.54 -16.61
C SER A 121 4.06 1.60 -16.20
N ILE A 122 3.85 0.28 -16.32
CA ILE A 122 4.92 -0.69 -16.10
C ILE A 122 5.89 -0.60 -17.26
N GLN A 123 7.01 0.08 -17.03
CA GLN A 123 8.03 0.28 -18.06
C GLN A 123 8.89 -0.97 -18.25
N ALA A 124 9.16 -1.33 -19.50
CA ALA A 124 10.26 -2.22 -19.83
C ALA A 124 11.56 -1.39 -19.87
N ARG A 125 12.49 -1.69 -18.95
CA ARG A 125 13.81 -1.05 -18.88
C ARG A 125 14.85 -2.07 -19.34
N ARG A 126 15.46 -1.84 -20.49
CA ARG A 126 16.59 -2.64 -20.97
C ARG A 126 17.88 -2.06 -20.39
N ARG A 127 18.57 -2.82 -19.55
CA ARG A 127 19.86 -2.44 -18.99
C ARG A 127 20.92 -2.39 -20.09
N LYS A 128 21.90 -1.50 -19.98
CA LYS A 128 23.01 -1.41 -20.92
C LYS A 128 23.98 -2.60 -20.77
N HIS A 129 24.19 -3.05 -19.53
CA HIS A 129 25.02 -4.21 -19.20
C HIS A 129 24.21 -5.26 -18.44
N PRO A 130 24.54 -6.54 -18.55
CA PRO A 130 23.86 -7.60 -17.83
C PRO A 130 23.95 -7.42 -16.30
N SER A 131 22.89 -7.80 -15.60
CA SER A 131 22.92 -7.89 -14.14
C SER A 131 23.89 -8.96 -13.68
N LEU A 132 24.71 -8.67 -12.67
CA LEU A 132 25.65 -9.64 -12.12
C LEU A 132 24.98 -10.46 -11.00
N PRO A 133 25.12 -11.80 -11.01
CA PRO A 133 24.55 -12.65 -9.98
C PRO A 133 25.23 -12.39 -8.63
N PRO A 134 24.58 -12.81 -7.50
CA PRO A 134 25.20 -12.74 -6.21
C PRO A 134 26.43 -13.66 -6.13
N ALA A 135 27.41 -13.26 -5.33
CA ALA A 135 28.58 -14.04 -4.99
C ALA A 135 28.91 -13.86 -3.49
N PRO A 136 29.80 -14.66 -2.88
CA PRO A 136 30.21 -14.46 -1.50
C PRO A 136 30.64 -13.00 -1.26
N GLY A 137 30.06 -12.35 -0.26
CA GLY A 137 30.32 -10.93 0.06
C GLY A 137 29.77 -9.90 -0.96
N ARG A 138 29.08 -10.33 -2.01
CA ARG A 138 28.56 -9.46 -3.07
C ARG A 138 27.07 -9.73 -3.33
N PRO A 139 26.17 -8.74 -3.16
CA PRO A 139 24.77 -8.86 -3.57
C PRO A 139 24.62 -8.88 -5.11
N VAL A 140 23.41 -9.07 -5.59
CA VAL A 140 23.10 -8.88 -7.02
C VAL A 140 23.35 -7.43 -7.41
N TYR A 141 24.16 -7.20 -8.43
CA TYR A 141 24.36 -5.88 -9.01
C TYR A 141 23.48 -5.73 -10.25
N VAL A 142 22.71 -4.65 -10.25
CA VAL A 142 21.85 -4.27 -11.37
C VAL A 142 22.37 -2.96 -11.94
N GLU A 143 22.63 -2.93 -13.24
CA GLU A 143 23.07 -1.72 -13.95
C GLU A 143 22.11 -0.56 -13.68
N HIS A 144 22.67 0.60 -13.34
CA HIS A 144 21.86 1.80 -13.10
C HIS A 144 21.30 2.37 -14.41
N GLU A 145 22.08 2.39 -15.48
CA GLU A 145 21.67 2.92 -16.77
C GLU A 145 20.79 1.95 -17.55
N TYR A 146 19.76 2.51 -18.18
CA TYR A 146 18.82 1.74 -18.97
C TYR A 146 18.23 2.56 -20.13
N ALA A 147 17.84 1.87 -21.19
CA ALA A 147 16.98 2.38 -22.25
C ALA A 147 15.52 2.00 -21.96
N ARG A 148 14.59 2.88 -22.29
CA ARG A 148 13.15 2.61 -22.19
C ARG A 148 12.66 1.89 -23.44
N ALA A 149 12.02 0.73 -23.27
CA ALA A 149 11.45 -0.07 -24.37
C ALA A 149 9.91 -0.03 -24.41
N GLY A 150 9.31 1.00 -23.81
CA GLY A 150 7.85 1.18 -23.74
C GLY A 150 7.26 0.75 -22.40
N ALA A 151 5.91 0.80 -22.32
CA ALA A 151 5.19 0.46 -21.08
C ALA A 151 3.91 -0.34 -21.39
N TRP A 152 3.50 -1.14 -20.42
CA TRP A 152 2.19 -1.80 -20.36
C TRP A 152 1.36 -1.28 -19.19
N ALA A 153 0.05 -1.28 -19.39
CA ALA A 153 -0.92 -1.33 -18.29
C ALA A 153 -1.27 -2.81 -18.05
N TYR A 154 -1.08 -3.27 -16.83
CA TYR A 154 -1.45 -4.63 -16.41
C TYR A 154 -2.75 -4.56 -15.62
N LEU A 155 -3.84 -5.01 -16.24
CA LEU A 155 -5.14 -5.12 -15.62
C LEU A 155 -5.26 -6.51 -15.00
N ALA A 156 -5.70 -6.58 -13.75
CA ALA A 156 -5.86 -7.87 -13.07
C ALA A 156 -7.16 -7.95 -12.26
N ALA A 157 -7.65 -9.18 -12.09
CA ALA A 157 -8.79 -9.51 -11.24
C ALA A 157 -8.43 -10.71 -10.36
N TRP A 158 -8.69 -10.60 -9.07
CA TRP A 158 -8.43 -11.59 -8.04
C TRP A 158 -9.73 -12.15 -7.47
N ASP A 159 -9.98 -13.44 -7.60
CA ASP A 159 -11.07 -14.11 -6.89
C ASP A 159 -10.67 -14.32 -5.42
N VAL A 160 -11.31 -13.56 -4.56
CA VAL A 160 -10.97 -13.43 -3.14
C VAL A 160 -11.00 -14.77 -2.39
N HIS A 161 -11.98 -15.61 -2.70
CA HIS A 161 -12.20 -16.85 -1.95
C HIS A 161 -11.59 -18.08 -2.61
N ARG A 162 -11.27 -18.01 -3.89
CA ARG A 162 -10.71 -19.13 -4.66
C ARG A 162 -9.24 -18.98 -4.97
N ALA A 163 -8.65 -17.83 -4.65
CA ALA A 163 -7.28 -17.49 -4.98
C ALA A 163 -6.96 -17.63 -6.50
N LYS A 164 -7.98 -17.36 -7.35
CA LYS A 164 -7.82 -17.40 -8.80
C LYS A 164 -7.50 -16.01 -9.33
N LEU A 165 -6.53 -15.94 -10.21
CA LEU A 165 -6.04 -14.69 -10.77
C LEU A 165 -6.31 -14.62 -12.27
N PHE A 166 -6.78 -13.50 -12.74
CA PHE A 166 -6.94 -13.17 -14.15
C PHE A 166 -6.14 -11.91 -14.43
N GLY A 167 -5.42 -11.88 -15.53
CA GLY A 167 -4.66 -10.69 -15.87
C GLY A 167 -4.45 -10.57 -17.37
N ARG A 168 -4.20 -9.33 -17.79
CA ARG A 168 -3.90 -8.99 -19.17
C ARG A 168 -3.08 -7.71 -19.28
N CYS A 169 -2.19 -7.67 -20.24
CA CYS A 169 -1.44 -6.47 -20.60
C CYS A 169 -2.15 -5.73 -21.72
N GLU A 170 -2.37 -4.44 -21.54
CA GLU A 170 -2.97 -3.54 -22.51
C GLU A 170 -2.06 -2.33 -22.73
N ARG A 171 -2.14 -1.69 -23.91
CA ARG A 171 -1.31 -0.51 -24.21
C ARG A 171 -1.65 0.70 -23.34
N LYS A 172 -2.91 0.79 -22.91
CA LYS A 172 -3.44 1.85 -22.04
C LYS A 172 -4.61 1.31 -21.21
N THR A 173 -4.96 2.01 -20.16
CA THR A 173 -6.18 1.77 -19.38
C THR A 173 -7.40 2.36 -20.08
N GLY A 174 -8.57 2.11 -19.56
CA GLY A 174 -9.83 2.68 -20.04
C GLY A 174 -10.95 1.65 -20.11
N ILE A 175 -12.10 2.09 -20.61
CA ILE A 175 -13.33 1.29 -20.64
C ILE A 175 -13.13 -0.02 -21.39
N VAL A 176 -12.59 0.03 -22.62
CA VAL A 176 -12.43 -1.16 -23.49
C VAL A 176 -11.45 -2.18 -22.88
N PRO A 177 -10.25 -1.82 -22.42
CA PRO A 177 -9.36 -2.74 -21.71
C PRO A 177 -10.02 -3.39 -20.48
N PHE A 178 -10.73 -2.61 -19.67
CA PHE A 178 -11.45 -3.14 -18.51
C PHE A 178 -12.54 -4.13 -18.93
N GLU A 179 -13.38 -3.79 -19.90
CA GLU A 179 -14.41 -4.71 -20.42
C GLU A 179 -13.82 -6.01 -21.00
N ARG A 180 -12.62 -5.94 -21.60
CA ARG A 180 -11.90 -7.14 -22.05
C ARG A 180 -11.47 -8.03 -20.90
N LEU A 181 -11.03 -7.44 -19.76
CA LEU A 181 -10.72 -8.22 -18.56
C LEU A 181 -11.99 -8.87 -18.01
N VAL A 182 -13.08 -8.12 -17.87
CA VAL A 182 -14.37 -8.66 -17.43
C VAL A 182 -14.83 -9.79 -18.33
N ALA A 183 -14.79 -9.61 -19.65
CA ALA A 183 -15.15 -10.65 -20.61
C ALA A 183 -14.26 -11.91 -20.50
N GLN A 184 -12.97 -11.72 -20.27
CA GLN A 184 -12.03 -12.84 -20.04
C GLN A 184 -12.45 -13.69 -18.85
N VAL A 185 -12.92 -13.10 -17.77
CA VAL A 185 -13.39 -13.81 -16.58
C VAL A 185 -14.78 -14.41 -16.81
N MET A 186 -15.74 -13.58 -17.25
CA MET A 186 -17.15 -13.94 -17.32
C MET A 186 -17.49 -15.00 -18.38
N ARG A 187 -16.60 -15.23 -19.35
CA ARG A 187 -16.73 -16.33 -20.33
C ARG A 187 -16.32 -17.70 -19.78
N GLN A 188 -15.64 -17.75 -18.63
CA GLN A 188 -15.13 -18.98 -18.04
C GLN A 188 -16.06 -19.52 -16.93
N GLN A 189 -16.05 -20.84 -16.76
CA GLN A 189 -16.66 -21.42 -15.58
C GLN A 189 -15.77 -21.18 -14.35
N PRO A 190 -16.39 -20.96 -13.20
CA PRO A 190 -17.82 -21.01 -12.88
C PRO A 190 -18.54 -19.65 -13.04
N TYR A 191 -17.85 -18.57 -13.43
CA TYR A 191 -18.39 -17.20 -13.47
C TYR A 191 -19.50 -17.05 -14.50
N ARG A 192 -19.39 -17.75 -15.63
CA ARG A 192 -20.40 -17.75 -16.69
C ARG A 192 -21.76 -18.21 -16.17
N SER A 193 -21.80 -19.25 -15.34
CA SER A 193 -23.03 -19.82 -14.78
C SER A 193 -23.31 -19.37 -13.35
N ALA A 194 -22.55 -18.40 -12.84
CA ALA A 194 -22.70 -17.88 -11.50
C ALA A 194 -24.07 -17.22 -11.31
N ARG A 195 -24.62 -17.30 -10.11
CA ARG A 195 -25.78 -16.51 -9.70
C ARG A 195 -25.45 -15.03 -9.65
N ARG A 196 -24.32 -14.69 -9.01
CA ARG A 196 -23.81 -13.33 -8.90
C ARG A 196 -22.29 -13.34 -8.91
N VAL A 197 -21.72 -12.35 -9.58
CA VAL A 197 -20.28 -12.07 -9.57
C VAL A 197 -20.09 -10.62 -9.12
N PHE A 198 -19.59 -10.43 -7.92
CA PHE A 198 -19.28 -9.13 -7.35
C PHE A 198 -17.90 -8.69 -7.86
N TRP A 199 -17.83 -7.48 -8.39
CA TRP A 199 -16.61 -6.85 -8.84
C TRP A 199 -16.30 -5.66 -7.95
N ILE A 200 -15.30 -5.79 -7.10
CA ILE A 200 -14.80 -4.70 -6.26
C ILE A 200 -13.76 -3.94 -7.06
N ALA A 201 -14.00 -2.67 -7.32
CA ALA A 201 -13.13 -1.79 -8.09
C ALA A 201 -13.05 -0.41 -7.42
N ASP A 202 -12.00 0.34 -7.72
CA ASP A 202 -11.88 1.73 -7.30
C ASP A 202 -12.83 2.64 -8.11
N ASN A 203 -12.69 3.97 -7.95
CA ASN A 203 -13.47 4.96 -8.70
C ASN A 203 -12.73 5.44 -9.97
N GLY A 204 -11.88 4.60 -10.57
CA GLY A 204 -11.21 4.90 -11.82
C GLY A 204 -12.18 5.21 -12.97
N SER A 205 -11.75 5.98 -13.94
CA SER A 205 -12.61 6.47 -15.04
C SER A 205 -13.24 5.35 -15.88
N SER A 206 -12.60 4.18 -15.94
CA SER A 206 -13.06 3.02 -16.72
C SER A 206 -14.28 2.30 -16.13
N HIS A 207 -14.44 2.37 -14.80
CA HIS A 207 -15.48 1.64 -14.05
C HIS A 207 -16.28 2.53 -13.08
N ARG A 208 -16.19 3.85 -13.23
CA ARG A 208 -16.84 4.80 -12.35
C ARG A 208 -18.34 4.89 -12.55
N GLY A 209 -19.10 4.86 -11.45
CA GLY A 209 -20.49 5.26 -11.34
C GLY A 209 -21.52 4.32 -11.98
N LYS A 210 -22.77 4.78 -12.04
CA LYS A 210 -23.93 4.03 -12.57
C LYS A 210 -23.76 3.62 -14.03
N SER A 211 -23.13 4.46 -14.86
CA SER A 211 -22.89 4.18 -16.28
C SER A 211 -22.04 2.93 -16.48
N ALA A 212 -20.97 2.76 -15.71
CA ALA A 212 -20.12 1.56 -15.77
C ALA A 212 -20.89 0.30 -15.31
N SER A 213 -21.64 0.39 -14.21
CA SER A 213 -22.49 -0.70 -13.73
C SER A 213 -23.53 -1.13 -14.79
N ASN A 214 -24.17 -0.18 -15.45
CA ASN A 214 -25.17 -0.45 -16.49
C ASN A 214 -24.53 -1.12 -17.71
N ARG A 215 -23.36 -0.64 -18.17
CA ARG A 215 -22.62 -1.27 -19.29
C ARG A 215 -22.27 -2.72 -19.01
N LEU A 216 -21.77 -3.02 -17.79
CA LEU A 216 -21.43 -4.38 -17.43
C LEU A 216 -22.66 -5.27 -17.33
N ARG A 217 -23.73 -4.80 -16.67
CA ARG A 217 -24.97 -5.56 -16.52
C ARG A 217 -25.68 -5.84 -17.85
N ALA A 218 -25.61 -4.93 -18.81
CA ALA A 218 -26.14 -5.15 -20.14
C ALA A 218 -25.49 -6.34 -20.85
N LYS A 219 -24.17 -6.55 -20.66
CA LYS A 219 -23.42 -7.66 -21.24
C LYS A 219 -23.41 -8.91 -20.36
N TRP A 220 -23.41 -8.72 -19.04
CA TRP A 220 -23.25 -9.74 -18.00
C TRP A 220 -24.26 -9.48 -16.88
N PRO A 221 -25.52 -9.94 -17.02
CA PRO A 221 -26.61 -9.61 -16.08
C PRO A 221 -26.36 -10.03 -14.64
N ASN A 222 -25.50 -11.03 -14.42
CA ASN A 222 -25.10 -11.52 -13.12
C ASN A 222 -23.94 -10.75 -12.45
N THR A 223 -23.46 -9.66 -13.05
CA THR A 223 -22.41 -8.82 -12.47
C THR A 223 -22.98 -7.76 -11.53
N ILE A 224 -22.29 -7.54 -10.42
CA ILE A 224 -22.57 -6.47 -9.45
C ILE A 224 -21.25 -5.72 -9.20
N LEU A 225 -21.20 -4.47 -9.67
CA LEU A 225 -20.03 -3.61 -9.44
C LEU A 225 -20.15 -2.93 -8.08
N VAL A 226 -19.13 -3.06 -7.25
CA VAL A 226 -19.03 -2.49 -5.90
C VAL A 226 -17.82 -1.58 -5.85
N HIS A 227 -18.03 -0.28 -5.61
CA HIS A 227 -16.94 0.69 -5.61
C HIS A 227 -16.35 0.86 -4.22
N THR A 228 -15.01 0.97 -4.15
CA THR A 228 -14.34 1.38 -2.92
C THR A 228 -14.68 2.84 -2.58
N PRO A 229 -14.57 3.25 -1.31
CA PRO A 229 -14.58 4.67 -0.98
C PRO A 229 -13.45 5.41 -1.71
N VAL A 230 -13.61 6.71 -1.92
CA VAL A 230 -12.57 7.55 -2.53
C VAL A 230 -11.32 7.53 -1.64
N HIS A 231 -10.16 7.38 -2.24
CA HIS A 231 -8.85 7.23 -1.57
C HIS A 231 -8.74 6.01 -0.62
N ALA A 232 -9.48 4.95 -0.89
CA ALA A 232 -9.46 3.71 -0.11
C ALA A 232 -9.08 2.48 -0.95
N SER A 233 -8.13 2.62 -1.87
CA SER A 233 -7.60 1.49 -2.68
C SER A 233 -7.07 0.35 -1.81
N TRP A 234 -6.58 0.65 -0.61
CA TRP A 234 -6.13 -0.35 0.36
C TRP A 234 -7.20 -1.37 0.78
N LEU A 235 -8.49 -1.05 0.60
CA LEU A 235 -9.60 -2.01 0.76
C LEU A 235 -9.69 -3.00 -0.40
N ASN A 236 -9.01 -2.75 -1.53
CA ASN A 236 -9.05 -3.60 -2.71
C ASN A 236 -7.92 -4.64 -2.63
N GLN A 237 -8.25 -5.93 -2.42
CA GLN A 237 -7.26 -6.99 -2.23
C GLN A 237 -6.31 -7.18 -3.41
N ILE A 238 -6.67 -6.76 -4.62
CA ILE A 238 -5.77 -6.84 -5.79
C ILE A 238 -4.47 -6.04 -5.58
N GLU A 239 -4.50 -5.00 -4.74
CA GLU A 239 -3.32 -4.21 -4.40
C GLU A 239 -2.24 -5.04 -3.67
N VAL A 240 -2.66 -6.03 -2.88
CA VAL A 240 -1.74 -7.00 -2.26
C VAL A 240 -0.98 -7.77 -3.34
N TYR A 241 -1.69 -8.26 -4.35
CA TYR A 241 -1.08 -8.95 -5.48
C TYR A 241 -0.15 -8.02 -6.28
N PHE A 242 -0.55 -6.79 -6.57
CA PHE A 242 0.31 -5.82 -7.25
C PHE A 242 1.59 -5.50 -6.47
N SER A 243 1.51 -5.48 -5.14
CA SER A 243 2.69 -5.34 -4.29
C SER A 243 3.63 -6.55 -4.41
N ILE A 244 3.09 -7.76 -4.55
CA ILE A 244 3.88 -8.97 -4.76
C ILE A 244 4.55 -8.94 -6.14
N VAL A 245 3.83 -8.58 -7.20
CA VAL A 245 4.38 -8.38 -8.55
C VAL A 245 5.51 -7.36 -8.51
N GLN A 246 5.29 -6.22 -7.85
CA GLN A 246 6.30 -5.17 -7.74
C GLN A 246 7.58 -5.71 -7.11
N ARG A 247 7.49 -6.37 -5.96
CA ARG A 247 8.66 -6.85 -5.22
C ARG A 247 9.37 -8.01 -5.90
N LYS A 248 8.62 -8.96 -6.46
CA LYS A 248 9.19 -10.22 -6.94
C LYS A 248 9.58 -10.21 -8.42
N LEU A 249 8.92 -9.39 -9.24
CA LEU A 249 9.17 -9.34 -10.67
C LEU A 249 9.74 -7.99 -11.12
N LEU A 250 9.14 -6.88 -10.67
CA LEU A 250 9.41 -5.57 -11.24
C LEU A 250 10.54 -4.78 -10.55
N THR A 251 11.03 -5.22 -9.39
CA THR A 251 12.02 -4.46 -8.61
C THR A 251 13.33 -4.26 -9.38
N ARG A 252 13.83 -5.28 -10.08
CA ARG A 252 15.04 -5.15 -10.92
C ARG A 252 14.77 -4.43 -12.22
N ASN A 253 13.58 -4.65 -12.78
CA ASN A 253 13.12 -4.07 -14.04
C ASN A 253 14.20 -4.13 -15.14
N ASP A 254 14.54 -5.36 -15.53
CA ASP A 254 15.48 -5.66 -16.61
C ASP A 254 14.77 -6.52 -17.63
N PHE A 255 14.18 -5.87 -18.63
CA PHE A 255 13.39 -6.51 -19.69
C PHE A 255 13.89 -6.04 -21.04
N SER A 256 14.33 -6.98 -21.88
CA SER A 256 14.94 -6.68 -23.18
C SER A 256 13.99 -5.95 -24.12
N THR A 257 12.71 -6.32 -24.08
CA THR A 257 11.66 -5.75 -24.92
C THR A 257 10.35 -5.61 -24.17
N LEU A 258 9.41 -4.87 -24.78
CA LEU A 258 8.05 -4.77 -24.25
C LEU A 258 7.29 -6.12 -24.33
N ALA A 259 7.62 -6.95 -25.31
CA ALA A 259 7.08 -8.31 -25.44
C ALA A 259 7.60 -9.22 -24.31
N ASP A 260 8.89 -9.11 -23.98
CA ASP A 260 9.50 -9.82 -22.86
C ASP A 260 8.83 -9.46 -21.53
N LEU A 261 8.65 -8.17 -21.24
CA LEU A 261 7.91 -7.73 -20.03
C LEU A 261 6.52 -8.38 -19.94
N LYS A 262 5.76 -8.40 -21.05
CA LYS A 262 4.45 -9.04 -21.09
C LYS A 262 4.56 -10.55 -20.82
N HIS A 263 5.51 -11.22 -21.43
CA HIS A 263 5.75 -12.65 -21.23
C HIS A 263 6.06 -12.96 -19.77
N GLN A 264 6.96 -12.19 -19.17
CA GLN A 264 7.35 -12.37 -17.76
C GLN A 264 6.18 -12.09 -16.80
N LEU A 265 5.35 -11.07 -17.06
CA LEU A 265 4.14 -10.82 -16.27
C LEU A 265 3.16 -12.00 -16.33
N MET A 266 2.91 -12.53 -17.53
CA MET A 266 1.98 -13.66 -17.69
C MET A 266 2.52 -14.96 -17.10
N ASN A 267 3.83 -15.21 -17.21
CA ASN A 267 4.48 -16.36 -16.57
C ASN A 267 4.49 -16.24 -15.06
N PHE A 268 4.76 -15.04 -14.54
CA PHE A 268 4.68 -14.78 -13.11
C PHE A 268 3.28 -15.05 -12.56
N GLN A 269 2.24 -14.59 -13.26
CA GLN A 269 0.85 -14.87 -12.91
C GLN A 269 0.60 -16.38 -12.81
N LYS A 270 0.95 -17.15 -13.86
CA LYS A 270 0.78 -18.62 -13.88
C LYS A 270 1.51 -19.30 -12.72
N ARG A 271 2.77 -18.89 -12.47
CA ARG A 271 3.56 -19.42 -11.37
C ARG A 271 2.94 -19.09 -10.00
N TYR A 272 2.47 -17.86 -9.84
CA TYR A 272 1.84 -17.42 -8.59
C TYR A 272 0.56 -18.21 -8.30
N GLU A 273 -0.29 -18.43 -9.29
CA GLU A 273 -1.53 -19.21 -9.14
C GLU A 273 -1.30 -20.65 -8.65
N GLN A 274 -0.18 -21.28 -8.97
CA GLN A 274 0.11 -22.66 -8.53
C GLN A 274 0.18 -22.82 -7.00
N SER A 275 0.55 -21.76 -6.28
CA SER A 275 0.69 -21.77 -4.82
C SER A 275 -0.19 -20.72 -4.13
N ALA A 276 -1.03 -20.03 -4.88
CA ALA A 276 -1.87 -18.99 -4.35
C ALA A 276 -2.91 -19.52 -3.36
N LYS A 277 -3.08 -18.79 -2.27
CA LYS A 277 -4.15 -19.01 -1.28
C LYS A 277 -4.93 -17.70 -1.11
N PRO A 278 -6.19 -17.75 -0.67
CA PRO A 278 -6.90 -16.54 -0.27
C PRO A 278 -6.07 -15.69 0.69
N PHE A 279 -6.09 -14.39 0.52
CA PHE A 279 -5.39 -13.51 1.45
C PHE A 279 -6.08 -13.53 2.82
N GLU A 280 -5.29 -13.63 3.88
CA GLU A 280 -5.78 -13.46 5.25
C GLU A 280 -6.15 -11.98 5.47
N TRP A 281 -7.43 -11.68 5.34
CA TRP A 281 -7.94 -10.35 5.51
C TRP A 281 -8.44 -10.14 6.94
N THR A 282 -7.69 -9.38 7.72
CA THR A 282 -7.95 -9.20 9.16
C THR A 282 -8.79 -7.98 9.50
N PHE A 283 -8.85 -6.97 8.60
CA PHE A 283 -9.63 -5.76 8.83
C PHE A 283 -11.12 -6.02 8.62
N THR A 284 -11.90 -6.00 9.70
CA THR A 284 -13.33 -6.33 9.72
C THR A 284 -14.21 -5.10 9.80
N ARG A 285 -15.54 -5.28 9.76
CA ARG A 285 -16.49 -4.19 10.05
C ARG A 285 -16.29 -3.60 11.43
N ARG A 286 -16.04 -4.45 12.44
CA ARG A 286 -15.75 -3.99 13.80
C ARG A 286 -14.54 -3.08 13.84
N ASP A 287 -13.49 -3.40 13.10
CA ASP A 287 -12.29 -2.56 13.02
C ASP A 287 -12.58 -1.24 12.31
N LEU A 288 -13.43 -1.27 11.30
CA LEU A 288 -13.93 -0.05 10.63
C LEU A 288 -14.69 0.85 11.62
N ASP A 289 -15.59 0.30 12.40
CA ASP A 289 -16.40 1.05 13.38
C ASP A 289 -15.49 1.66 14.47
N ILE A 290 -14.51 0.90 14.95
CA ILE A 290 -13.49 1.39 15.91
C ILE A 290 -12.66 2.52 15.29
N LEU A 291 -12.25 2.39 14.03
CA LEU A 291 -11.51 3.43 13.32
C LEU A 291 -12.32 4.72 13.21
N LEU A 292 -13.56 4.62 12.79
CA LEU A 292 -14.46 5.78 12.63
C LEU A 292 -14.77 6.45 13.97
N ALA A 293 -15.01 5.67 15.02
CA ALA A 293 -15.21 6.19 16.38
C ALA A 293 -13.99 6.98 16.87
N LYS A 294 -12.77 6.46 16.67
CA LYS A 294 -11.52 7.15 17.02
C LYS A 294 -11.34 8.47 16.26
N LEU A 295 -11.75 8.51 15.00
CA LEU A 295 -11.65 9.72 14.18
C LEU A 295 -12.64 10.80 14.60
N ASN A 296 -13.86 10.41 15.01
CA ASN A 296 -14.88 11.32 15.53
C ASN A 296 -14.53 11.90 16.91
N GLN A 297 -13.80 11.17 17.73
CA GLN A 297 -13.39 11.60 19.08
C GLN A 297 -12.22 12.60 19.09
N LYS A 298 -11.43 12.66 18.00
CA LYS A 298 -10.35 13.63 17.87
C LYS A 298 -10.76 14.67 16.83
N PRO A 299 -11.21 15.88 17.25
CA PRO A 299 -11.38 16.98 16.32
C PRO A 299 -9.99 17.37 15.83
N TYR A 300 -9.49 16.70 14.81
CA TYR A 300 -8.40 17.25 14.01
C TYR A 300 -8.98 18.49 13.33
N ARG A 301 -8.84 19.65 13.97
CA ARG A 301 -9.01 20.93 13.30
C ARG A 301 -8.03 20.88 12.13
N LEU A 302 -8.56 20.65 10.95
CA LEU A 302 -7.87 20.97 9.71
C LEU A 302 -7.56 22.46 9.83
N ALA A 303 -6.30 22.79 10.06
CA ALA A 303 -5.85 24.13 9.78
C ALA A 303 -6.10 24.34 8.27
N ALA A 304 -6.99 25.26 7.98
CA ALA A 304 -7.32 25.71 6.65
C ALA A 304 -6.07 26.26 5.96
#